data_4ad534a1d14891c8208ef92900ca20d3
#
_entry.id   4ad534a1d14891c8208ef92900ca20d3
#
_cell.length_a   1.000
_cell.length_b   1.000
_cell.length_c   1.000
_cell.angle_alpha   90.00
_cell.angle_beta   90.00
_cell.angle_gamma   90.00
#
_symmetry.space_group_name_H-M   'P 1'
#
loop_
_entity.id
_entity.type
_entity.pdbx_description
1 polymer ?
#
loop_
_entity_poly.entity_id
_entity_poly.type
_entity_poly.pdbx_seq_one_letter_code
_entity_poly.pdbx_strand_id
1 'polypeptide(L)'
;SYIQYKEAKRLPVFKMNKYRGGFHEQIYNQRKKPFGSLAAQTLGRLYADTAMGARNGIELAFDTLLKGRNGITHRQKVMNKYLNIVDLPPVDGCDIISTLDVGMQDICEKALVDKLKEINANVGVAVLMEVATGEVKAIVNMMKAGDGNYYEMNSNAISDMLEPGS
;
A
#
# COMPACT_ATOMS: atom_id res chain seq x y z
N SER A 1 -6.34 -6.97 -17.39
CA SER A 1 -6.66 -5.63 -16.86
C SER A 1 -8.16 -5.38 -16.90
N TYR A 2 -8.66 -4.35 -16.20
CA TYR A 2 -10.08 -3.98 -16.20
C TYR A 2 -10.60 -3.59 -17.59
N ILE A 3 -9.77 -3.01 -18.42
CA ILE A 3 -10.12 -2.64 -19.81
C ILE A 3 -10.38 -3.89 -20.64
N GLN A 4 -9.48 -4.86 -20.60
CA GLN A 4 -9.63 -6.15 -21.30
C GLN A 4 -10.86 -6.92 -20.83
N TYR A 5 -11.18 -6.87 -19.53
CA TYR A 5 -12.39 -7.45 -18.98
C TYR A 5 -13.66 -6.81 -19.56
N LYS A 6 -13.71 -5.46 -19.64
CA LYS A 6 -14.83 -4.76 -20.28
C LYS A 6 -15.03 -5.14 -21.75
N GLU A 7 -13.94 -5.29 -22.49
CA GLU A 7 -13.96 -5.70 -23.88
C GLU A 7 -14.44 -7.15 -24.03
N ALA A 8 -13.91 -8.06 -23.20
CA ALA A 8 -14.36 -9.45 -23.19
C ALA A 8 -15.87 -9.56 -22.90
N LYS A 9 -16.38 -8.78 -21.94
CA LYS A 9 -17.81 -8.76 -21.59
C LYS A 9 -18.75 -8.22 -22.70
N ARG A 10 -18.22 -7.58 -23.73
CA ARG A 10 -18.99 -7.16 -24.91
C ARG A 10 -19.23 -8.29 -25.90
N LEU A 11 -18.44 -9.37 -25.84
CA LEU A 11 -18.60 -10.52 -26.73
C LEU A 11 -19.93 -11.26 -26.46
N PRO A 12 -20.58 -11.76 -27.49
CA PRO A 12 -21.95 -12.31 -27.40
C PRO A 12 -22.12 -13.40 -26.32
N VAL A 13 -21.14 -14.31 -26.20
CA VAL A 13 -21.18 -15.43 -25.23
C VAL A 13 -20.91 -14.93 -23.82
N PHE A 14 -19.93 -14.04 -23.64
CA PHE A 14 -19.51 -13.52 -22.32
C PHE A 14 -20.46 -12.44 -21.77
N LYS A 15 -21.31 -11.87 -22.63
CA LYS A 15 -22.40 -10.98 -22.22
C LYS A 15 -23.52 -11.72 -21.49
N MET A 16 -23.66 -13.04 -21.71
CA MET A 16 -24.66 -13.85 -21.04
C MET A 16 -24.37 -14.00 -19.54
N ASN A 17 -25.37 -14.38 -18.77
CA ASN A 17 -25.17 -14.68 -17.35
C ASN A 17 -24.24 -15.92 -17.18
N LYS A 18 -23.63 -16.04 -16.01
CA LYS A 18 -22.66 -17.11 -15.68
C LYS A 18 -23.20 -18.55 -15.94
N TYR A 19 -24.49 -18.76 -15.84
CA TYR A 19 -25.09 -20.10 -16.03
C TYR A 19 -25.32 -20.45 -17.51
N ARG A 20 -25.50 -19.45 -18.37
CA ARG A 20 -25.71 -19.66 -19.81
C ARG A 20 -24.46 -19.49 -20.65
N GLY A 21 -23.62 -18.49 -20.30
CA GLY A 21 -22.39 -18.18 -21.02
C GLY A 21 -21.15 -18.86 -20.47
N GLY A 22 -21.23 -19.50 -19.29
CA GLY A 22 -20.09 -20.17 -18.64
C GLY A 22 -18.96 -19.25 -18.21
N PHE A 23 -19.12 -17.93 -18.36
CA PHE A 23 -18.08 -16.97 -18.01
C PHE A 23 -18.12 -16.66 -16.51
N HIS A 24 -17.11 -17.13 -15.79
CA HIS A 24 -16.91 -16.87 -14.38
C HIS A 24 -15.75 -15.88 -14.21
N GLU A 25 -16.05 -14.75 -13.61
CA GLU A 25 -15.02 -13.75 -13.28
C GLU A 25 -14.55 -13.95 -11.86
N GLN A 26 -13.23 -13.88 -11.68
CA GLN A 26 -12.62 -13.83 -10.36
C GLN A 26 -11.74 -12.57 -10.29
N ILE A 27 -12.13 -11.66 -9.41
CA ILE A 27 -11.43 -10.37 -9.25
C ILE A 27 -10.38 -10.54 -8.17
N TYR A 28 -9.12 -10.28 -8.54
CA TYR A 28 -8.01 -10.20 -7.60
C TYR A 28 -7.53 -8.75 -7.50
N ASN A 29 -7.63 -8.18 -6.34
CA ASN A 29 -7.04 -6.88 -6.05
C ASN A 29 -5.54 -7.08 -5.76
N GLN A 30 -4.70 -6.67 -6.71
CA GLN A 30 -3.25 -6.75 -6.56
C GLN A 30 -2.68 -5.39 -6.23
N ARG A 31 -2.01 -5.29 -5.07
CA ARG A 31 -1.24 -4.11 -4.71
C ARG A 31 0.04 -4.04 -5.57
N LYS A 32 0.25 -2.90 -6.20
CA LYS A 32 1.48 -2.61 -6.93
C LYS A 32 2.44 -1.84 -6.03
N LYS A 33 3.70 -2.25 -6.06
CA LYS A 33 4.82 -1.55 -5.40
C LYS A 33 5.85 -1.21 -6.47
N PRO A 34 5.71 -0.06 -7.16
CA PRO A 34 6.57 0.28 -8.30
C PRO A 34 8.05 0.40 -7.91
N PHE A 35 8.34 0.77 -6.66
CA PHE A 35 9.71 0.93 -6.14
C PHE A 35 10.12 -0.21 -5.17
N GLY A 36 9.47 -1.36 -5.25
CA GLY A 36 9.83 -2.55 -4.47
C GLY A 36 9.67 -2.35 -2.97
N SER A 37 10.79 -2.51 -2.23
CA SER A 37 10.84 -2.38 -0.77
C SER A 37 11.20 -0.98 -0.27
N LEU A 38 11.48 -0.04 -1.16
CA LEU A 38 11.90 1.31 -0.81
C LEU A 38 10.85 2.01 0.07
N ALA A 39 11.27 2.53 1.23
CA ALA A 39 10.42 3.17 2.23
C ALA A 39 9.22 2.32 2.70
N ALA A 40 9.34 0.97 2.68
CA ALA A 40 8.22 0.07 2.91
C ALA A 40 7.60 0.21 4.31
N GLN A 41 8.38 0.56 5.33
CA GLN A 41 7.89 0.77 6.69
C GLN A 41 7.26 2.16 6.85
N THR A 42 7.81 3.16 6.18
CA THR A 42 7.28 4.53 6.19
C THR A 42 5.96 4.62 5.43
N LEU A 43 5.89 4.06 4.22
CA LEU A 43 4.65 3.98 3.44
C LEU A 43 3.62 3.11 4.14
N GLY A 44 4.05 1.96 4.63
CA GLY A 44 3.20 1.03 5.34
C GLY A 44 2.86 -0.24 4.55
N ARG A 45 2.17 -1.12 5.26
CA ARG A 45 1.72 -2.42 4.75
C ARG A 45 0.27 -2.67 5.15
N LEU A 46 -0.46 -3.39 4.31
CA LEU A 46 -1.78 -3.92 4.65
C LEU A 46 -1.64 -5.26 5.38
N TYR A 47 -2.63 -5.62 6.16
CA TYR A 47 -2.78 -6.98 6.63
C TYR A 47 -3.02 -7.93 5.44
N ALA A 48 -2.73 -9.22 5.64
CA ALA A 48 -3.00 -10.25 4.63
C ALA A 48 -4.50 -10.33 4.31
N ASP A 49 -5.34 -10.17 5.33
CA ASP A 49 -6.76 -9.92 5.16
C ASP A 49 -6.97 -8.40 4.98
N THR A 50 -7.29 -7.99 3.76
CA THR A 50 -7.52 -6.59 3.40
C THR A 50 -8.70 -5.96 4.14
N ALA A 51 -9.61 -6.76 4.71
CA ALA A 51 -10.71 -6.27 5.54
C ALA A 51 -10.21 -5.64 6.85
N MET A 52 -9.05 -6.09 7.35
CA MET A 52 -8.43 -5.52 8.56
C MET A 52 -7.76 -4.15 8.32
N GLY A 53 -7.61 -3.71 7.06
CA GLY A 53 -7.05 -2.42 6.71
C GLY A 53 -5.53 -2.37 6.73
N ALA A 54 -4.99 -1.19 7.03
CA ALA A 54 -3.55 -0.94 7.08
C ALA A 54 -2.93 -1.36 8.42
N ARG A 55 -1.68 -1.81 8.37
CA ARG A 55 -0.94 -2.32 9.54
C ARG A 55 -0.04 -1.26 10.18
N ASN A 56 0.61 -0.44 9.37
CA ASN A 56 1.60 0.54 9.82
C ASN A 56 1.80 1.66 8.80
N GLY A 57 2.60 2.65 9.16
CA GLY A 57 3.06 3.72 8.29
C GLY A 57 1.98 4.74 7.92
N ILE A 58 2.22 5.44 6.82
CA ILE A 58 1.29 6.44 6.25
C ILE A 58 -0.06 5.79 5.93
N GLU A 59 -0.07 4.55 5.45
CA GLU A 59 -1.31 3.83 5.16
C GLU A 59 -2.18 3.65 6.39
N LEU A 60 -1.60 3.33 7.56
CA LEU A 60 -2.36 3.24 8.80
C LEU A 60 -2.87 4.61 9.26
N ALA A 61 -2.01 5.63 9.19
CA ALA A 61 -2.38 6.98 9.61
C ALA A 61 -3.57 7.55 8.81
N PHE A 62 -3.67 7.18 7.54
CA PHE A 62 -4.70 7.66 6.62
C PHE A 62 -5.67 6.57 6.13
N ASP A 63 -5.76 5.43 6.82
CA ASP A 63 -6.59 4.29 6.41
C ASP A 63 -8.04 4.67 6.12
N THR A 64 -8.62 5.53 6.96
CA THR A 64 -10.01 6.00 6.79
C THR A 64 -10.23 6.83 5.53
N LEU A 65 -9.22 7.58 5.10
CA LEU A 65 -9.28 8.40 3.88
C LEU A 65 -9.02 7.54 2.64
N LEU A 66 -8.05 6.64 2.72
CA LEU A 66 -7.66 5.76 1.62
C LEU A 66 -8.72 4.71 1.28
N LYS A 67 -9.45 4.24 2.29
CA LYS A 67 -10.38 3.10 2.15
C LYS A 67 -11.70 3.47 1.51
N GLY A 68 -12.13 4.74 1.60
CA GLY A 68 -13.46 5.17 1.16
C GLY A 68 -14.59 4.54 1.99
N ARG A 69 -15.77 4.44 1.40
CA ARG A 69 -16.96 3.85 2.03
C ARG A 69 -17.64 2.85 1.12
N ASN A 70 -17.92 1.67 1.62
CA ASN A 70 -18.66 0.67 0.89
C ASN A 70 -20.11 1.11 0.66
N GLY A 71 -20.64 0.88 -0.54
CA GLY A 71 -22.04 1.04 -0.84
C GLY A 71 -22.88 -0.06 -0.18
N ILE A 72 -24.17 0.24 -0.01
CA ILE A 72 -25.17 -0.70 0.51
C ILE A 72 -26.14 -1.03 -0.62
N THR A 73 -26.33 -2.32 -0.86
CA THR A 73 -27.31 -2.82 -1.85
C THR A 73 -28.18 -3.87 -1.20
N HIS A 74 -29.48 -3.83 -1.47
CA HIS A 74 -30.38 -4.91 -1.11
C HIS A 74 -30.98 -5.57 -2.34
N ARG A 75 -31.38 -6.82 -2.19
CA ARG A 75 -31.98 -7.60 -3.24
C ARG A 75 -33.50 -7.61 -3.07
N GLN A 76 -34.23 -7.00 -3.99
CA GLN A 76 -35.69 -6.96 -3.98
C GLN A 76 -36.26 -7.81 -5.10
N LYS A 77 -37.31 -8.57 -4.78
CA LYS A 77 -38.04 -9.31 -5.77
C LYS A 77 -39.14 -8.41 -6.38
N VAL A 78 -39.01 -8.17 -7.70
CA VAL A 78 -40.02 -7.43 -8.47
C VAL A 78 -40.58 -8.36 -9.48
N MET A 79 -41.86 -8.70 -9.35
CA MET A 79 -42.54 -9.76 -10.12
C MET A 79 -41.77 -11.09 -10.01
N ASN A 80 -41.27 -11.64 -11.13
CA ASN A 80 -40.49 -12.90 -11.16
C ASN A 80 -38.99 -12.72 -11.28
N LYS A 81 -38.47 -11.49 -11.06
CA LYS A 81 -37.04 -11.18 -11.14
C LYS A 81 -36.55 -10.58 -9.84
N TYR A 82 -35.31 -10.90 -9.50
CA TYR A 82 -34.60 -10.22 -8.40
C TYR A 82 -33.79 -9.08 -8.98
N LEU A 83 -33.97 -7.88 -8.44
CA LEU A 83 -33.21 -6.69 -8.76
C LEU A 83 -32.34 -6.31 -7.56
N ASN A 84 -31.09 -5.93 -7.82
CA ASN A 84 -30.24 -5.33 -6.81
C ASN A 84 -30.50 -3.82 -6.82
N ILE A 85 -31.04 -3.31 -5.74
CA ILE A 85 -31.31 -1.88 -5.55
C ILE A 85 -30.17 -1.32 -4.73
N VAL A 86 -29.60 -0.22 -5.21
CA VAL A 86 -28.51 0.48 -4.50
C VAL A 86 -29.15 1.48 -3.54
N ASP A 87 -29.03 1.22 -2.24
CA ASP A 87 -29.53 2.11 -1.19
C ASP A 87 -28.54 3.25 -0.93
N LEU A 88 -27.26 2.91 -0.90
CA LEU A 88 -26.18 3.87 -0.72
C LEU A 88 -25.09 3.57 -1.77
N PRO A 89 -24.74 4.52 -2.62
CA PRO A 89 -23.63 4.32 -3.54
C PRO A 89 -22.29 4.24 -2.80
N PRO A 90 -21.32 3.47 -3.30
CA PRO A 90 -19.97 3.48 -2.75
C PRO A 90 -19.31 4.85 -2.96
N VAL A 91 -18.45 5.24 -2.04
CA VAL A 91 -17.61 6.44 -2.14
C VAL A 91 -16.16 5.99 -2.21
N ASP A 92 -15.47 6.36 -3.28
CA ASP A 92 -14.06 6.03 -3.47
C ASP A 92 -13.20 6.71 -2.40
N GLY A 93 -12.07 6.08 -2.06
CA GLY A 93 -11.06 6.67 -1.18
C GLY A 93 -10.32 7.81 -1.86
N CYS A 94 -9.58 8.56 -1.06
CA CYS A 94 -8.71 9.63 -1.53
C CYS A 94 -7.30 9.13 -1.80
N ASP A 95 -6.57 9.80 -2.68
CA ASP A 95 -5.14 9.61 -2.87
C ASP A 95 -4.36 10.43 -1.84
N ILE A 96 -3.21 9.92 -1.40
CA ILE A 96 -2.29 10.61 -0.51
C ILE A 96 -1.01 10.93 -1.29
N ILE A 97 -0.65 12.20 -1.33
CA ILE A 97 0.61 12.68 -1.89
C ILE A 97 1.56 12.93 -0.73
N SER A 98 2.67 12.19 -0.68
CA SER A 98 3.71 12.38 0.34
C SER A 98 4.81 13.33 -0.16
N THR A 99 5.58 13.86 0.78
CA THR A 99 6.76 14.69 0.49
C THR A 99 8.02 13.88 0.21
N LEU A 100 7.93 12.54 0.34
CA LEU A 100 9.05 11.64 0.10
C LEU A 100 9.50 11.71 -1.35
N ASP A 101 10.79 11.89 -1.57
CA ASP A 101 11.42 11.83 -2.88
C ASP A 101 12.09 10.47 -3.09
N VAL A 102 11.70 9.79 -4.15
CA VAL A 102 12.17 8.43 -4.45
C VAL A 102 13.67 8.39 -4.73
N GLY A 103 14.20 9.40 -5.43
CA GLY A 103 15.63 9.49 -5.73
C GLY A 103 16.46 9.73 -4.48
N MET A 104 16.02 10.67 -3.63
CA MET A 104 16.68 10.94 -2.35
C MET A 104 16.61 9.74 -1.40
N GLN A 105 15.47 9.04 -1.36
CA GLN A 105 15.30 7.83 -0.55
C GLN A 105 16.28 6.73 -0.99
N ASP A 106 16.43 6.47 -2.30
CA ASP A 106 17.35 5.46 -2.83
C ASP A 106 18.82 5.79 -2.52
N ILE A 107 19.21 7.06 -2.69
CA ILE A 107 20.57 7.53 -2.37
C ILE A 107 20.85 7.38 -0.87
N CYS A 108 19.93 7.81 -0.01
CA CYS A 108 20.07 7.67 1.44
C CYS A 108 20.14 6.21 1.88
N GLU A 109 19.34 5.33 1.29
CA GLU A 109 19.34 3.89 1.58
C GLU A 109 20.72 3.28 1.26
N LYS A 110 21.23 3.52 0.05
CA LYS A 110 22.54 3.03 -0.37
C LYS A 110 23.67 3.53 0.53
N ALA A 111 23.71 4.83 0.78
CA ALA A 111 24.73 5.43 1.61
C ALA A 111 24.71 4.88 3.05
N LEU A 112 23.52 4.72 3.62
CA LEU A 112 23.33 4.14 4.95
C LEU A 112 23.79 2.68 4.99
N VAL A 113 23.39 1.85 4.04
CA VAL A 113 23.75 0.43 3.97
C VAL A 113 25.27 0.26 3.81
N ASP A 114 25.90 1.06 2.96
CA ASP A 114 27.35 1.02 2.78
C ASP A 114 28.09 1.37 4.08
N LYS A 115 27.63 2.39 4.78
CA LYS A 115 28.22 2.77 6.07
C LYS A 115 27.99 1.72 7.15
N LEU A 116 26.80 1.15 7.24
CA LEU A 116 26.48 0.06 8.17
C LEU A 116 27.37 -1.18 7.95
N LYS A 117 27.66 -1.51 6.70
CA LYS A 117 28.58 -2.61 6.36
C LYS A 117 30.00 -2.31 6.78
N GLU A 118 30.48 -1.06 6.54
CA GLU A 118 31.81 -0.62 6.90
C GLU A 118 32.07 -0.74 8.41
N ILE A 119 31.13 -0.27 9.22
CA ILE A 119 31.24 -0.27 10.70
C ILE A 119 30.67 -1.53 11.35
N ASN A 120 30.13 -2.46 10.56
CA ASN A 120 29.45 -3.68 11.03
C ASN A 120 28.37 -3.44 12.09
N ALA A 121 27.60 -2.37 11.95
CA ALA A 121 26.52 -2.03 12.87
C ALA A 121 25.26 -2.88 12.59
N ASN A 122 24.43 -3.12 13.61
CA ASN A 122 23.22 -3.92 13.49
C ASN A 122 22.01 -3.11 13.02
N VAL A 123 21.95 -1.83 13.35
CA VAL A 123 20.81 -0.96 13.06
C VAL A 123 21.34 0.40 12.61
N GLY A 124 20.66 1.01 11.66
CA GLY A 124 20.92 2.37 11.23
C GLY A 124 19.66 3.06 10.76
N VAL A 125 19.62 4.36 11.02
CA VAL A 125 18.52 5.24 10.63
C VAL A 125 19.09 6.47 9.96
N ALA A 126 18.47 6.91 8.86
CA ALA A 126 18.76 8.18 8.22
C ALA A 126 17.46 8.91 7.92
N VAL A 127 17.38 10.18 8.30
CA VAL A 127 16.25 11.06 7.98
C VAL A 127 16.79 12.28 7.26
N LEU A 128 16.24 12.55 6.08
CA LEU A 128 16.56 13.73 5.29
C LEU A 128 15.37 14.67 5.28
N MET A 129 15.59 15.89 5.77
CA MET A 129 14.57 16.93 5.85
C MET A 129 15.04 18.20 5.14
N GLU A 130 14.15 18.81 4.38
CA GLU A 130 14.36 20.11 3.79
C GLU A 130 14.19 21.21 4.85
N VAL A 131 15.25 21.97 5.10
CA VAL A 131 15.28 22.97 6.19
C VAL A 131 14.29 24.10 5.97
N ALA A 132 14.09 24.51 4.72
CA ALA A 132 13.24 25.66 4.38
C ALA A 132 11.75 25.38 4.61
N THR A 133 11.31 24.17 4.34
CA THR A 133 9.87 23.77 4.36
C THR A 133 9.53 22.87 5.56
N GLY A 134 10.52 22.20 6.13
CA GLY A 134 10.33 21.14 7.13
C GLY A 134 9.84 19.82 6.52
N GLU A 135 9.80 19.70 5.20
CA GLU A 135 9.36 18.49 4.53
C GLU A 135 10.39 17.36 4.66
N VAL A 136 9.91 16.19 5.04
CA VAL A 136 10.75 15.00 5.07
C VAL A 136 10.83 14.41 3.67
N LYS A 137 12.03 14.37 3.10
CA LYS A 137 12.32 13.88 1.75
C LYS A 137 12.72 12.40 1.74
N ALA A 138 13.35 11.91 2.82
CA ALA A 138 13.68 10.50 2.97
C ALA A 138 13.66 10.06 4.44
N ILE A 139 13.20 8.83 4.67
CA ILE A 139 13.30 8.12 5.96
C ILE A 139 13.75 6.70 5.67
N VAL A 140 14.95 6.36 6.11
CA VAL A 140 15.54 5.05 5.91
C VAL A 140 15.76 4.37 7.25
N ASN A 141 15.29 3.14 7.37
CA ASN A 141 15.44 2.31 8.56
C ASN A 141 16.02 0.96 8.15
N MET A 142 17.29 0.70 8.47
CA MET A 142 17.95 -0.54 8.09
C MET A 142 18.36 -1.35 9.31
N MET A 143 18.08 -2.64 9.25
CA MET A 143 18.48 -3.62 10.26
C MET A 143 19.21 -4.78 9.59
N LYS A 144 20.27 -5.25 10.26
CA LYS A 144 21.03 -6.42 9.83
C LYS A 144 20.22 -7.68 10.09
N ALA A 145 19.99 -8.47 9.05
CA ALA A 145 19.33 -9.77 9.16
C ALA A 145 20.34 -10.90 9.44
N GLY A 146 19.83 -12.08 9.76
CA GLY A 146 20.66 -13.24 10.06
C GLY A 146 21.52 -13.73 8.88
N ASP A 147 21.17 -13.34 7.66
CA ASP A 147 21.96 -13.59 6.43
C ASP A 147 23.10 -12.59 6.21
N GLY A 148 23.25 -11.60 7.09
CA GLY A 148 24.25 -10.56 7.02
C GLY A 148 23.89 -9.37 6.12
N ASN A 149 22.73 -9.41 5.46
CA ASN A 149 22.22 -8.31 4.66
C ASN A 149 21.38 -7.35 5.51
N TYR A 150 21.15 -6.16 4.96
CA TYR A 150 20.36 -5.12 5.62
C TYR A 150 19.00 -4.98 4.93
N TYR A 151 17.93 -4.96 5.75
CA TYR A 151 16.56 -4.82 5.28
C TYR A 151 15.78 -3.83 6.13
N GLU A 152 14.77 -3.22 5.54
CA GLU A 152 13.83 -2.37 6.24
C GLU A 152 12.79 -3.25 6.97
N MET A 153 13.06 -3.59 8.25
CA MET A 153 12.21 -4.47 9.06
C MET A 153 11.25 -3.70 9.97
N ASN A 154 11.76 -2.69 10.67
CA ASN A 154 11.02 -1.87 11.62
C ASN A 154 11.14 -0.39 11.29
N SER A 155 10.25 0.42 11.86
CA SER A 155 10.30 1.89 11.75
C SER A 155 11.12 2.48 12.90
N ASN A 156 12.41 2.14 12.98
CA ASN A 156 13.28 2.48 14.11
C ASN A 156 13.39 3.99 14.32
N ALA A 157 13.27 4.79 13.25
CA ALA A 157 13.26 6.25 13.34
C ALA A 157 12.16 6.81 14.27
N ILE A 158 11.08 6.03 14.48
CA ILE A 158 9.89 6.48 15.21
C ILE A 158 9.68 5.64 16.48
N SER A 159 10.01 4.34 16.44
CA SER A 159 9.67 3.38 17.50
C SER A 159 10.75 3.19 18.54
N ASP A 160 12.01 3.44 18.19
CA ASP A 160 13.11 3.13 19.09
C ASP A 160 13.45 4.32 20.00
N MET A 161 13.56 4.02 21.29
CA MET A 161 14.10 4.95 22.27
C MET A 161 15.60 4.70 22.40
N LEU A 162 16.40 5.66 21.99
CA LEU A 162 17.84 5.62 22.12
C LEU A 162 18.30 6.74 23.03
N GLU A 163 19.32 6.48 23.85
CA GLU A 163 19.96 7.56 24.59
C GLU A 163 20.60 8.55 23.60
N PRO A 164 20.30 9.86 23.71
CA PRO A 164 20.97 10.85 22.91
C PRO A 164 22.45 10.90 23.32
N GLY A 165 23.32 10.65 22.39
CA GLY A 165 24.76 10.63 22.61
C GLY A 165 25.53 11.10 21.39
N SER A 166 26.72 11.52 21.59
CA SER A 166 27.64 11.92 20.53
C SER A 166 28.52 10.76 20.07
#